data_680db20a5f6a7cc80d6258ab60b94ab5
#
_entry.id   680db20a5f6a7cc80d6258ab60b94ab5
#
_cell.length_a   1.000
_cell.length_b   1.000
_cell.length_c   1.000
_cell.angle_alpha   90.00
_cell.angle_beta   90.00
_cell.angle_gamma   90.00
#
_symmetry.space_group_name_H-M   'P 1'
#
loop_
_entity.id
_entity.type
_entity.pdbx_description
1 polymer ?
#
loop_
_entity_poly.entity_id
_entity_poly.type
_entity_poly.pdbx_seq_one_letter_code
_entity_poly.pdbx_strand_id
1 'polypeptide(L)'
;MGVSLMLLGLLEREPSHGYDLKRDYDTYFGRGKPLRYSQVYATLGRLTRDGKAVPGPVEQGAGPERRRYRWIDHTAARLDLLAKAVPR
;
A
#
# COMPACT_ATOMS: atom_id res chain seq x y z
N MET A 1 -9.99 13.76 -4.60
CA MET A 1 -8.85 12.96 -4.12
C MET A 1 -8.75 11.67 -4.89
N GLY A 2 -7.54 11.27 -5.22
CA GLY A 2 -7.33 10.07 -6.01
C GLY A 2 -7.41 8.79 -5.19
N VAL A 3 -7.72 7.70 -5.87
CA VAL A 3 -7.75 6.37 -5.28
C VAL A 3 -6.39 6.03 -4.65
N SER A 4 -5.30 6.46 -5.27
CA SER A 4 -3.94 6.21 -4.76
C SER A 4 -3.74 6.71 -3.33
N LEU A 5 -4.20 7.93 -3.05
CA LEU A 5 -4.06 8.52 -1.72
C LEU A 5 -4.91 7.79 -0.69
N MET A 6 -6.08 7.34 -1.09
CA MET A 6 -6.96 6.60 -0.18
C MET A 6 -6.41 5.22 0.16
N LEU A 7 -5.88 4.51 -0.84
CA LEU A 7 -5.25 3.22 -0.60
C LEU A 7 -3.98 3.38 0.24
N LEU A 8 -3.20 4.43 -0.02
CA LEU A 8 -2.00 4.70 0.76
C LEU A 8 -2.36 4.97 2.22
N GLY A 9 -3.43 5.74 2.46
CA GLY A 9 -3.92 5.98 3.81
C GLY A 9 -4.32 4.72 4.54
N LEU A 10 -4.95 3.77 3.83
CA LEU A 10 -5.30 2.48 4.42
C LEU A 10 -4.04 1.67 4.75
N LEU A 11 -3.02 1.74 3.90
CA LEU A 11 -1.75 1.05 4.17
C LEU A 11 -1.00 1.64 5.35
N GLU A 12 -1.14 2.94 5.61
CA GLU A 12 -0.54 3.56 6.78
C GLU A 12 -1.03 2.94 8.08
N ARG A 13 -2.27 2.46 8.09
CA ARG A 13 -2.86 1.86 9.28
C ARG A 13 -2.25 0.50 9.58
N GLU A 14 -2.08 -0.31 8.54
CA GLU A 14 -1.47 -1.64 8.67
C GLU A 14 -1.13 -2.22 7.30
N PRO A 15 -0.15 -3.10 7.21
CA PRO A 15 0.10 -3.85 5.97
C PRO A 15 -1.15 -4.64 5.58
N SER A 16 -1.47 -4.65 4.30
CA SER A 16 -2.72 -5.26 3.84
C SER A 16 -2.54 -5.93 2.48
N HIS A 17 -3.32 -6.97 2.25
CA HIS A 17 -3.45 -7.58 0.94
C HIS A 17 -4.32 -6.70 0.05
N GLY A 18 -4.15 -6.83 -1.26
CA GLY A 18 -5.00 -6.10 -2.21
C GLY A 18 -6.48 -6.38 -2.00
N TYR A 19 -6.82 -7.61 -1.66
CA TYR A 19 -8.21 -7.99 -1.36
C TYR A 19 -8.76 -7.19 -0.18
N ASP A 20 -8.00 -7.10 0.90
CA ASP A 20 -8.42 -6.36 2.09
C ASP A 20 -8.51 -4.86 1.82
N LEU A 21 -7.60 -4.33 1.02
CA LEU A 21 -7.62 -2.92 0.63
C LEU A 21 -8.88 -2.59 -0.17
N LYS A 22 -9.26 -3.47 -1.10
CA LYS A 22 -10.49 -3.28 -1.86
C LYS A 22 -11.71 -3.28 -0.94
N ARG A 23 -11.78 -4.26 -0.05
CA ARG A 23 -12.89 -4.36 0.90
C ARG A 23 -12.99 -3.10 1.77
N ASP A 24 -11.87 -2.66 2.31
CA ASP A 24 -11.85 -1.49 3.18
C ASP A 24 -12.18 -0.22 2.40
N TYR A 25 -11.66 -0.08 1.19
CA TYR A 25 -12.00 1.06 0.36
C TYR A 25 -13.49 1.10 0.06
N ASP A 26 -14.06 -0.02 -0.33
CA ASP A 26 -15.49 -0.09 -0.65
C ASP A 26 -16.34 0.23 0.59
N THR A 27 -15.89 -0.19 1.76
CA THR A 27 -16.60 0.08 3.01
C THR A 27 -16.58 1.55 3.38
N TYR A 28 -15.42 2.19 3.28
CA TYR A 28 -15.24 3.55 3.77
C TYR A 28 -15.45 4.63 2.72
N PHE A 29 -15.15 4.35 1.47
CA PHE A 29 -15.12 5.36 0.42
C PHE A 29 -15.95 5.01 -0.81
N GLY A 30 -16.34 3.75 -0.96
CA GLY A 30 -16.89 3.25 -2.19
C GLY A 30 -18.40 3.37 -2.36
N ARG A 31 -19.04 4.36 -1.78
CA ARG A 31 -20.48 4.53 -1.83
C ARG A 31 -21.02 4.46 -3.27
N GLY A 32 -21.62 3.32 -3.62
CA GLY A 32 -22.20 3.11 -4.93
C GLY A 32 -21.21 2.91 -6.07
N LYS A 33 -19.92 3.00 -5.80
CA LYS A 33 -18.88 2.81 -6.81
C LYS A 33 -17.72 2.00 -6.23
N PRO A 34 -17.90 0.67 -6.12
CA PRO A 34 -16.82 -0.17 -5.63
C PRO A 34 -15.63 -0.18 -6.59
N LEU A 35 -14.43 -0.30 -6.04
CA LEU A 35 -13.24 -0.45 -6.85
C LEU A 35 -13.18 -1.84 -7.49
N ARG A 36 -12.67 -1.90 -8.70
CA ARG A 36 -12.37 -3.18 -9.35
C ARG A 36 -11.01 -3.67 -8.86
N TYR A 37 -10.84 -4.99 -8.78
CA TYR A 37 -9.55 -5.56 -8.40
C TYR A 37 -8.42 -5.12 -9.32
N SER A 38 -8.69 -5.06 -10.64
CA SER A 38 -7.69 -4.57 -11.58
C SER A 38 -7.22 -3.16 -11.26
N GLN A 39 -8.13 -2.32 -10.80
CA GLN A 39 -7.83 -0.96 -10.42
C GLN A 39 -6.99 -0.90 -9.13
N VAL A 40 -7.32 -1.76 -8.17
CA VAL A 40 -6.55 -1.86 -6.92
C VAL A 40 -5.11 -2.27 -7.22
N TYR A 41 -4.93 -3.33 -8.01
CA TYR A 41 -3.58 -3.84 -8.30
C TYR A 41 -2.80 -2.89 -9.19
N ALA A 42 -3.45 -2.22 -10.13
CA ALA A 42 -2.77 -1.20 -10.94
C ALA A 42 -2.28 -0.04 -10.06
N THR A 43 -3.10 0.36 -9.09
CA THR A 43 -2.73 1.44 -8.17
C THR A 43 -1.58 1.00 -7.25
N LEU A 44 -1.66 -0.22 -6.71
CA LEU A 44 -0.58 -0.75 -5.88
C LEU A 44 0.74 -0.86 -6.65
N GLY A 45 0.67 -1.27 -7.91
CA GLY A 45 1.85 -1.32 -8.78
C GLY A 45 2.47 0.05 -8.98
N ARG A 46 1.63 1.06 -9.15
CA ARG A 46 2.09 2.44 -9.29
C ARG A 46 2.71 2.96 -8.01
N LEU A 47 2.09 2.70 -6.87
CA LEU A 47 2.64 3.10 -5.57
C LEU A 47 3.98 2.41 -5.29
N THR A 48 4.11 1.15 -5.69
CA THR A 48 5.36 0.41 -5.56
C THR A 48 6.45 1.01 -6.44
N ARG A 49 6.12 1.32 -7.69
CA ARG A 49 7.06 1.95 -8.62
C ARG A 49 7.52 3.31 -8.12
N ASP A 50 6.61 4.07 -7.52
CA ASP A 50 6.92 5.40 -7.00
C ASP A 50 7.60 5.37 -5.64
N GLY A 51 7.87 4.18 -5.10
CA GLY A 51 8.56 4.03 -3.83
C GLY A 51 7.72 4.36 -2.62
N LYS A 52 6.40 4.34 -2.74
CA LYS A 52 5.49 4.66 -1.63
C LYS A 52 4.95 3.43 -0.94
N ALA A 53 5.03 2.28 -1.57
CA ALA A 53 4.62 1.01 -1.01
C ALA A 53 5.62 -0.07 -1.37
N VAL A 54 5.70 -1.10 -0.53
CA VAL A 54 6.58 -2.25 -0.75
C VAL A 54 5.74 -3.52 -0.74
N PRO A 55 5.81 -4.35 -1.79
CA PRO A 55 5.17 -5.65 -1.75
C PRO A 55 5.98 -6.59 -0.87
N GLY A 56 5.29 -7.33 -0.03
CA GLY A 56 5.90 -8.39 0.76
C GLY A 56 6.11 -9.65 -0.07
N PRO A 57 6.59 -10.74 0.55
CA PRO A 57 6.73 -12.00 -0.15
C PRO A 57 5.37 -12.57 -0.54
N VAL A 58 5.36 -13.39 -1.59
CA VAL A 58 4.15 -14.11 -1.99
C VAL A 58 3.77 -15.08 -0.88
N GLU A 59 2.56 -14.97 -0.39
CA GLU A 59 2.04 -15.85 0.64
C GLU A 59 1.27 -16.99 -0.01
N GLN A 60 1.37 -18.18 0.58
CA GLN A 60 0.60 -19.32 0.11
C GLN A 60 -0.85 -19.17 0.52
N GLY A 61 -1.74 -19.50 -0.40
CA GLY A 61 -3.17 -19.43 -0.14
C GLY A 61 -3.96 -19.56 -1.42
N ALA A 62 -5.27 -19.67 -1.28
CA ALA A 62 -6.17 -19.74 -2.43
C ALA A 62 -6.24 -18.39 -3.11
N GLY A 63 -6.14 -18.38 -4.44
CA GLY A 63 -6.31 -17.19 -5.23
C GLY A 63 -5.04 -16.66 -5.86
N PRO A 64 -5.15 -15.59 -6.64
CA PRO A 64 -4.00 -14.96 -7.28
C PRO A 64 -3.08 -14.37 -6.22
N GLU A 65 -1.88 -14.05 -6.64
CA GLU A 65 -0.80 -13.57 -5.77
C GLU A 65 -1.24 -12.92 -4.48
N ARG A 66 -0.98 -13.58 -3.37
CA ARG A 66 -1.25 -13.02 -2.06
C ARG A 66 0.03 -12.37 -1.54
N ARG A 67 0.04 -11.05 -1.60
CA ARG A 67 1.12 -10.25 -1.02
C ARG A 67 0.52 -9.18 -0.15
N ARG A 68 1.11 -8.97 1.01
CA ARG A 68 0.80 -7.80 1.81
C ARG A 68 1.64 -6.66 1.31
N TYR A 69 1.01 -5.52 1.07
CA TYR A 69 1.70 -4.28 0.75
C TYR A 69 1.87 -3.48 2.02
N ARG A 70 2.97 -2.79 2.12
CA ARG A 70 3.33 -1.99 3.27
C ARG A 70 3.63 -0.58 2.82
N TRP A 71 3.16 0.39 3.59
CA TRP A 71 3.50 1.79 3.34
C TRP A 71 4.94 2.05 3.74
N ILE A 72 5.60 2.89 2.96
CA ILE A 72 6.96 3.34 3.28
C ILE A 72 6.85 4.70 3.96
N ASP A 73 7.36 4.79 5.19
CA ASP A 73 7.45 6.07 5.88
C ASP A 73 8.72 6.78 5.44
N HIS A 74 8.56 7.66 4.47
CA HIS A 74 9.68 8.43 3.94
C HIS A 74 10.34 9.31 5.00
N THR A 75 9.56 9.78 5.97
CA THR A 75 10.10 10.60 7.04
C THR A 75 11.04 9.80 7.92
N ALA A 76 10.60 8.60 8.33
CA ALA A 76 11.43 7.71 9.13
C ALA A 76 12.68 7.28 8.37
N ALA A 77 12.55 6.95 7.08
CA ALA A 77 13.69 6.57 6.26
C ALA A 77 14.69 7.71 6.11
N ARG A 78 14.19 8.93 5.95
CA ARG A 78 15.04 10.11 5.84
C ARG A 78 15.79 10.38 7.13
N LEU A 79 15.13 10.26 8.27
CA LEU A 79 15.76 10.41 9.57
C LEU A 79 16.84 9.36 9.80
N ASP A 80 16.57 8.13 9.38
CA ASP A 80 17.53 7.03 9.48
C ASP A 80 18.79 7.32 8.65
N LEU A 81 18.61 7.82 7.42
CA LEU A 81 19.73 8.18 6.57
C LEU A 81 20.54 9.31 7.18
N LEU A 82 19.89 10.31 7.74
CA LEU A 82 20.57 11.41 8.42
C LEU A 82 21.35 10.93 9.62
N ALA A 83 20.77 10.03 10.41
CA ALA A 83 21.43 9.47 11.58
C ALA A 83 22.70 8.69 11.18
N LYS A 84 22.67 8.00 10.07
CA LYS A 84 23.82 7.26 9.56
C LYS A 84 24.89 8.16 8.95
N ALA A 85 24.48 9.30 8.42
CA ALA A 85 25.39 10.23 7.78
C ALA A 85 26.11 11.15 8.76
N VAL A 86 25.57 11.30 9.97
CA VAL A 86 26.17 12.18 10.97
C VAL A 86 27.40 11.50 11.59
N PRO A 87 28.59 12.08 11.48
CA PRO A 87 29.75 11.51 12.12
C PRO A 87 29.63 11.60 13.63
N ARG A 88 30.11 10.59 14.28
CA ARG A 88 30.10 10.54 15.74
C ARG A 88 31.29 11.25 16.32
#